data_b17ddfb00fbc4d842373f3be2cc88a2a
#
_entry.id   b17ddfb00fbc4d842373f3be2cc88a2a
#
_cell.length_a   1.000
_cell.length_b   1.000
_cell.length_c   1.000
_cell.angle_alpha   90.00
_cell.angle_beta   90.00
_cell.angle_gamma   90.00
#
_symmetry.space_group_name_H-M   'P 1'
#
loop_
_entity.id
_entity.type
_entity.pdbx_description
1 polymer ?
#
loop_
_entity_poly.entity_id
_entity_poly.type
_entity_poly.pdbx_seq_one_letter_code
_entity_poly.pdbx_strand_id
1 'polypeptide(L)'
;MDTYTFRSPYSKFVLATTVIIMVLMHGAFMACMGGMVRSDFGSGAFFTNLLIFAACVFVVLYAFCIQIRKVTLNDTTLIIHRQIGKVRIPLNTITKVETKDEIGLDLRLWGISFFFGHYGLFYNRTLGKYRAYVKNSDQMLVVHTSNRTHVFSCERRDELLTLLQQRMS
;
A
#
# COMPACT_ATOMS: atom_id res chain seq x y z
N MET A 1 18.62 -2.71 23.23
CA MET A 1 17.47 -2.28 22.42
C MET A 1 17.33 -3.22 21.25
N ASP A 2 16.41 -4.16 21.34
CA ASP A 2 16.23 -5.15 20.28
C ASP A 2 15.30 -4.60 19.21
N THR A 3 15.86 -4.37 18.04
CA THR A 3 15.12 -3.89 16.87
C THR A 3 14.98 -5.00 15.85
N TYR A 4 13.76 -5.46 15.63
CA TYR A 4 13.43 -6.47 14.64
C TYR A 4 12.92 -5.81 13.35
N THR A 5 13.42 -6.25 12.21
CA THR A 5 13.03 -5.70 10.91
C THR A 5 12.52 -6.80 9.98
N PHE A 6 11.31 -6.60 9.45
CA PHE A 6 10.62 -7.52 8.54
C PHE A 6 10.40 -6.84 7.20
N ARG A 7 10.80 -7.48 6.10
CA ARG A 7 10.54 -6.96 4.74
C ARG A 7 9.08 -7.22 4.35
N SER A 8 8.59 -6.46 3.37
CA SER A 8 7.26 -6.68 2.80
C SER A 8 7.42 -6.99 1.30
N PRO A 9 7.60 -8.27 0.93
CA PRO A 9 7.72 -8.69 -0.46
C PRO A 9 6.39 -8.56 -1.20
N TYR A 10 6.45 -8.51 -2.53
CA TYR A 10 5.25 -8.60 -3.38
C TYR A 10 4.74 -10.04 -3.45
N SER A 11 3.42 -10.22 -3.47
CA SER A 11 2.83 -11.47 -3.94
C SER A 11 2.99 -11.59 -5.46
N LYS A 12 2.97 -12.83 -5.97
CA LYS A 12 3.01 -13.09 -7.43
C LYS A 12 1.86 -12.39 -8.15
N PHE A 13 0.67 -12.39 -7.55
CA PHE A 13 -0.51 -11.75 -8.09
C PHE A 13 -0.34 -10.23 -8.19
N VAL A 14 0.08 -9.55 -7.11
CA VAL A 14 0.32 -8.10 -7.12
C VAL A 14 1.43 -7.72 -8.07
N LEU A 15 2.48 -8.54 -8.21
CA LEU A 15 3.54 -8.30 -9.18
C LEU A 15 3.01 -8.38 -10.62
N ALA A 16 2.26 -9.44 -10.95
CA ALA A 16 1.69 -9.62 -12.28
C ALA A 16 0.72 -8.49 -12.65
N THR A 17 -0.22 -8.14 -11.76
CA THR A 17 -1.16 -7.04 -11.99
C THR A 17 -0.47 -5.70 -12.13
N THR A 18 0.58 -5.45 -11.34
CA THR A 18 1.38 -4.23 -11.45
C THR A 18 2.07 -4.13 -12.82
N VAL A 19 2.67 -5.23 -13.31
CA VAL A 19 3.31 -5.27 -14.63
C VAL A 19 2.29 -5.01 -15.73
N ILE A 20 1.12 -5.65 -15.70
CA ILE A 20 0.05 -5.43 -16.68
C ILE A 20 -0.38 -3.96 -16.69
N ILE A 21 -0.65 -3.38 -15.52
CA ILE A 21 -1.04 -1.97 -15.41
C ILE A 21 0.06 -1.04 -15.93
N MET A 22 1.33 -1.32 -15.62
CA MET A 22 2.46 -0.53 -16.12
C MET A 22 2.59 -0.57 -17.64
N VAL A 23 2.34 -1.72 -18.28
CA VAL A 23 2.33 -1.85 -19.74
C VAL A 23 1.19 -1.02 -20.35
N LEU A 24 -0.01 -1.11 -19.80
CA LEU A 24 -1.16 -0.32 -20.25
C LEU A 24 -0.92 1.20 -20.07
N MET A 25 -0.36 1.59 -18.92
CA MET A 25 0.01 2.98 -18.66
C MET A 25 1.09 3.48 -19.62
N HIS A 26 2.08 2.64 -19.98
CA HIS A 26 3.08 2.98 -20.98
C HIS A 26 2.46 3.22 -22.36
N GLY A 27 1.52 2.37 -22.76
CA GLY A 27 0.76 2.59 -24.01
C GLY A 27 0.00 3.91 -24.02
N ALA A 28 -0.71 4.23 -22.95
CA ALA A 28 -1.40 5.52 -22.79
C ALA A 28 -0.43 6.72 -22.83
N PHE A 29 0.73 6.56 -22.20
CA PHE A 29 1.79 7.55 -22.19
C PHE A 29 2.32 7.86 -23.61
N MET A 30 2.60 6.80 -24.37
CA MET A 30 3.04 6.94 -25.77
C MET A 30 1.95 7.57 -26.66
N ALA A 31 0.68 7.21 -26.45
CA ALA A 31 -0.45 7.82 -27.16
C ALA A 31 -0.58 9.32 -26.88
N CYS A 32 -0.46 9.73 -25.61
CA CYS A 32 -0.49 11.16 -25.24
C CYS A 32 0.69 11.94 -25.83
N MET A 33 1.90 11.35 -25.79
CA MET A 33 3.08 11.96 -26.42
C MET A 33 2.88 12.15 -27.93
N GLY A 34 2.38 11.12 -28.63
CA GLY A 34 2.06 11.21 -30.05
C GLY A 34 0.97 12.23 -30.36
N GLY A 35 -0.03 12.35 -29.47
CA GLY A 35 -1.08 13.37 -29.56
C GLY A 35 -0.53 14.79 -29.41
N MET A 36 0.35 15.03 -28.46
CA MET A 36 1.02 16.34 -28.28
C MET A 36 1.88 16.73 -29.48
N VAL A 37 2.64 15.78 -30.04
CA VAL A 37 3.52 16.04 -31.20
C VAL A 37 2.72 16.39 -32.45
N ARG A 38 1.52 15.82 -32.61
CA ARG A 38 0.63 16.07 -33.78
C ARG A 38 -0.25 17.29 -33.63
N SER A 39 -0.37 17.85 -32.43
CA SER A 39 -1.22 19.02 -32.17
C SER A 39 -0.40 20.30 -32.26
N ASP A 40 -1.02 21.39 -32.73
CA ASP A 40 -0.40 22.70 -32.64
C ASP A 40 -0.17 23.11 -31.20
N PHE A 41 1.01 23.65 -30.92
CA PHE A 41 1.37 24.13 -29.60
C PHE A 41 0.35 25.17 -29.10
N GLY A 42 -0.14 24.98 -27.89
CA GLY A 42 -1.13 25.85 -27.27
C GLY A 42 -2.59 25.55 -27.68
N SER A 43 -2.83 24.57 -28.56
CA SER A 43 -4.18 24.11 -28.88
C SER A 43 -4.86 23.39 -27.72
N GLY A 44 -6.20 23.34 -27.71
CA GLY A 44 -6.96 22.57 -26.71
C GLY A 44 -6.59 21.09 -26.71
N ALA A 45 -6.30 20.49 -27.86
CA ALA A 45 -5.86 19.11 -27.99
C ALA A 45 -4.48 18.89 -27.33
N PHE A 46 -3.54 19.81 -27.50
CA PHE A 46 -2.23 19.78 -26.84
C PHE A 46 -2.38 19.77 -25.32
N PHE A 47 -3.15 20.72 -24.76
CA PHE A 47 -3.35 20.80 -23.31
C PHE A 47 -4.10 19.59 -22.74
N THR A 48 -5.07 19.03 -23.47
CA THR A 48 -5.77 17.81 -23.04
C THR A 48 -4.81 16.62 -22.92
N ASN A 49 -3.96 16.38 -23.94
CA ASN A 49 -2.97 15.31 -23.90
C ASN A 49 -1.93 15.53 -22.78
N LEU A 50 -1.48 16.77 -22.58
CA LEU A 50 -0.56 17.14 -21.51
C LEU A 50 -1.16 16.86 -20.12
N LEU A 51 -2.44 17.19 -19.92
CA LEU A 51 -3.14 16.96 -18.65
C LEU A 51 -3.27 15.47 -18.36
N ILE A 52 -3.68 14.67 -19.35
CA ILE A 52 -3.79 13.21 -19.19
C ILE A 52 -2.41 12.60 -18.89
N PHE A 53 -1.38 13.03 -19.61
CA PHE A 53 0.00 12.61 -19.37
C PHE A 53 0.44 12.91 -17.92
N ALA A 54 0.25 14.14 -17.46
CA ALA A 54 0.60 14.56 -16.10
C ALA A 54 -0.19 13.77 -15.04
N ALA A 55 -1.48 13.50 -15.27
CA ALA A 55 -2.30 12.68 -14.38
C ALA A 55 -1.79 11.23 -14.30
N CYS A 56 -1.40 10.62 -15.42
CA CYS A 56 -0.81 9.29 -15.47
C CYS A 56 0.50 9.22 -14.66
N VAL A 57 1.40 10.18 -14.87
CA VAL A 57 2.65 10.28 -14.10
C VAL A 57 2.37 10.43 -12.61
N PHE A 58 1.43 11.30 -12.24
CA PHE A 58 1.06 11.52 -10.85
C PHE A 58 0.55 10.24 -10.18
N VAL A 59 -0.34 9.48 -10.85
CA VAL A 59 -0.88 8.21 -10.33
C VAL A 59 0.23 7.21 -10.07
N VAL A 60 1.17 7.04 -11.00
CA VAL A 60 2.31 6.10 -10.85
C VAL A 60 3.21 6.52 -9.69
N LEU A 61 3.59 7.79 -9.62
CA LEU A 61 4.45 8.32 -8.55
C LEU A 61 3.75 8.21 -7.19
N TYR A 62 2.48 8.57 -7.11
CA TYR A 62 1.70 8.46 -5.88
C TYR A 62 1.63 7.01 -5.39
N ALA A 63 1.29 6.07 -6.28
CA ALA A 63 1.23 4.66 -5.95
C ALA A 63 2.59 4.11 -5.48
N PHE A 64 3.68 4.54 -6.12
CA PHE A 64 5.04 4.18 -5.70
C PHE A 64 5.38 4.73 -4.31
N CYS A 65 5.05 5.99 -4.03
CA CYS A 65 5.40 6.66 -2.78
C CYS A 65 4.70 6.07 -1.54
N ILE A 66 3.45 5.61 -1.68
CA ILE A 66 2.66 5.13 -0.54
C ILE A 66 2.92 3.67 -0.16
N GLN A 67 3.60 2.90 -1.01
CA GLN A 67 3.81 1.48 -0.80
C GLN A 67 4.66 1.19 0.46
N ILE A 68 4.33 0.10 1.14
CA ILE A 68 5.10 -0.40 2.27
C ILE A 68 6.44 -0.97 1.79
N ARG A 69 7.51 -0.70 2.53
CA ARG A 69 8.85 -1.22 2.28
C ARG A 69 9.27 -2.28 3.29
N LYS A 70 9.08 -1.98 4.58
CA LYS A 70 9.43 -2.84 5.70
C LYS A 70 8.63 -2.45 6.94
N VAL A 71 8.57 -3.36 7.89
CA VAL A 71 8.04 -3.14 9.23
C VAL A 71 9.17 -3.30 10.23
N THR A 72 9.26 -2.41 11.20
CA THR A 72 10.27 -2.47 12.27
C THR A 72 9.55 -2.47 13.61
N LEU A 73 9.89 -3.43 14.46
CA LEU A 73 9.43 -3.52 15.83
C LEU A 73 10.56 -3.10 16.76
N ASN A 74 10.35 -2.03 17.52
CA ASN A 74 11.19 -1.56 18.61
C ASN A 74 10.55 -1.92 19.96
N ASP A 75 11.23 -1.64 21.06
CA ASP A 75 10.74 -1.93 22.41
C ASP A 75 9.40 -1.26 22.76
N THR A 76 9.09 -0.12 22.17
CA THR A 76 7.89 0.66 22.49
C THR A 76 6.97 0.93 21.30
N THR A 77 7.44 0.66 20.06
CA THR A 77 6.73 1.14 18.86
C THR A 77 6.87 0.16 17.70
N LEU A 78 5.77 -0.11 17.03
CA LEU A 78 5.72 -0.76 15.73
C LEU A 78 5.73 0.32 14.63
N ILE A 79 6.69 0.25 13.70
CA ILE A 79 6.89 1.25 12.65
C ILE A 79 6.70 0.61 11.27
N ILE A 80 5.69 1.06 10.53
CA ILE A 80 5.48 0.69 9.14
C ILE A 80 6.20 1.73 8.27
N HIS A 81 7.27 1.32 7.60
CA HIS A 81 8.02 2.17 6.68
C HIS A 81 7.41 2.09 5.29
N ARG A 82 7.05 3.23 4.74
CA ARG A 82 6.65 3.39 3.34
C ARG A 82 7.85 3.85 2.52
N GLN A 83 7.73 3.95 1.21
CA GLN A 83 8.77 4.60 0.40
C GLN A 83 8.96 6.05 0.85
N ILE A 84 7.86 6.76 1.02
CA ILE A 84 7.87 8.11 1.60
C ILE A 84 7.02 8.12 2.87
N GLY A 85 7.66 8.45 3.99
CA GLY A 85 7.03 8.56 5.30
C GLY A 85 6.97 7.25 6.08
N LYS A 86 6.52 7.35 7.32
CA LYS A 86 6.44 6.25 8.29
C LYS A 86 5.12 6.34 9.05
N VAL A 87 4.54 5.19 9.39
CA VAL A 87 3.40 5.09 10.31
C VAL A 87 3.94 4.49 11.60
N ARG A 88 3.80 5.20 12.71
CA ARG A 88 4.22 4.75 14.05
C ARG A 88 3.00 4.33 14.85
N ILE A 89 3.05 3.16 15.43
CA ILE A 89 1.99 2.57 16.26
C ILE A 89 2.63 2.28 17.62
N PRO A 90 2.35 3.07 18.65
CA PRO A 90 2.84 2.78 20.00
C PRO A 90 2.26 1.46 20.50
N LEU A 91 3.09 0.59 21.09
CA LEU A 91 2.66 -0.74 21.54
C LEU A 91 1.59 -0.67 22.62
N ASN A 92 1.63 0.32 23.50
CA ASN A 92 0.63 0.55 24.54
C ASN A 92 -0.77 0.92 23.99
N THR A 93 -0.90 1.25 22.71
CA THR A 93 -2.20 1.51 22.07
C THR A 93 -2.78 0.26 21.40
N ILE A 94 -2.00 -0.80 21.26
CA ILE A 94 -2.41 -2.02 20.57
C ILE A 94 -3.29 -2.82 21.54
N THR A 95 -4.51 -3.15 21.11
CA THR A 95 -5.48 -3.92 21.89
C THR A 95 -5.55 -5.37 21.49
N LYS A 96 -5.31 -5.67 20.20
CA LYS A 96 -5.35 -7.03 19.65
C LYS A 96 -4.49 -7.12 18.41
N VAL A 97 -3.86 -8.28 18.21
CA VAL A 97 -3.13 -8.61 16.98
C VAL A 97 -3.62 -9.97 16.48
N GLU A 98 -3.91 -10.05 15.19
CA GLU A 98 -4.38 -11.28 14.54
C GLU A 98 -3.85 -11.39 13.11
N THR A 99 -3.85 -12.60 12.56
CA THR A 99 -3.52 -12.83 11.16
C THR A 99 -4.77 -12.73 10.28
N LYS A 100 -4.59 -12.36 9.04
CA LYS A 100 -5.62 -12.36 7.99
C LYS A 100 -5.00 -12.90 6.71
N ASP A 101 -5.66 -13.82 6.05
CA ASP A 101 -5.13 -14.49 4.85
C ASP A 101 -5.70 -13.92 3.54
N GLU A 102 -6.79 -13.14 3.62
CA GLU A 102 -7.42 -12.54 2.43
C GLU A 102 -7.91 -11.12 2.70
N ILE A 103 -7.74 -10.22 1.72
CA ILE A 103 -8.43 -8.93 1.71
C ILE A 103 -9.87 -9.08 1.21
N GLY A 104 -10.23 -10.22 0.64
CA GLY A 104 -11.57 -10.58 0.24
C GLY A 104 -12.30 -9.51 -0.59
N LEU A 105 -13.61 -9.40 -0.40
CA LEU A 105 -14.49 -8.39 -1.02
C LEU A 105 -14.55 -7.10 -0.17
N ASP A 106 -13.40 -6.65 0.36
CA ASP A 106 -13.37 -5.47 1.20
C ASP A 106 -13.63 -4.20 0.36
N LEU A 107 -14.56 -3.37 0.83
CA LEU A 107 -14.90 -2.14 0.15
C LEU A 107 -13.77 -1.11 0.29
N ARG A 108 -13.21 -0.68 -0.82
CA ARG A 108 -12.23 0.42 -0.84
C ARG A 108 -12.96 1.75 -0.74
N LEU A 109 -12.78 2.44 0.37
CA LEU A 109 -13.31 3.79 0.59
C LEU A 109 -12.41 4.85 -0.05
N TRP A 110 -11.09 4.65 0.04
CA TRP A 110 -10.09 5.56 -0.51
C TRP A 110 -8.74 4.85 -0.70
N GLY A 111 -8.01 5.16 -1.78
CA GLY A 111 -6.67 4.64 -2.02
C GLY A 111 -6.54 3.79 -3.28
N ILE A 112 -5.54 2.91 -3.32
CA ILE A 112 -5.17 2.09 -4.48
C ILE A 112 -5.32 0.61 -4.14
N SER A 113 -5.84 -0.17 -5.10
CA SER A 113 -5.85 -1.63 -5.05
C SER A 113 -5.27 -2.21 -6.33
N PHE A 114 -4.58 -3.35 -6.20
CA PHE A 114 -3.94 -4.13 -7.27
C PHE A 114 -2.69 -3.51 -7.89
N PHE A 115 -2.53 -2.20 -7.88
CA PHE A 115 -1.35 -1.50 -8.40
C PHE A 115 -0.34 -1.27 -7.28
N PHE A 116 0.79 -1.95 -7.31
CA PHE A 116 1.80 -2.07 -6.24
C PHE A 116 1.28 -2.65 -4.92
N GLY A 117 0.00 -3.07 -4.84
CA GLY A 117 -0.64 -3.61 -3.64
C GLY A 117 -1.97 -2.94 -3.28
N HIS A 118 -2.34 -3.04 -2.01
CA HIS A 118 -3.55 -2.47 -1.44
C HIS A 118 -3.16 -1.43 -0.38
N TYR A 119 -3.42 -0.16 -0.68
CA TYR A 119 -3.03 0.97 0.16
C TYR A 119 -4.18 1.95 0.32
N GLY A 120 -4.48 2.34 1.54
CA GLY A 120 -5.49 3.34 1.81
C GLY A 120 -6.48 2.96 2.90
N LEU A 121 -7.71 3.47 2.78
CA LEU A 121 -8.80 3.22 3.71
C LEU A 121 -9.77 2.21 3.10
N PHE A 122 -10.01 1.14 3.83
CA PHE A 122 -10.91 0.05 3.46
C PHE A 122 -11.96 -0.15 4.53
N TYR A 123 -13.03 -0.83 4.16
CA TYR A 123 -14.09 -1.25 5.05
C TYR A 123 -14.44 -2.70 4.81
N ASN A 124 -14.60 -3.43 5.89
CA ASN A 124 -15.12 -4.79 5.86
C ASN A 124 -16.05 -4.99 7.06
N ARG A 125 -17.00 -5.89 6.95
CA ARG A 125 -18.01 -6.12 8.00
C ARG A 125 -17.40 -6.59 9.33
N THR A 126 -16.29 -7.33 9.26
CA THR A 126 -15.63 -7.90 10.45
C THR A 126 -14.71 -6.90 11.15
N LEU A 127 -13.90 -6.16 10.37
CA LEU A 127 -12.90 -5.24 10.89
C LEU A 127 -13.38 -3.78 11.00
N GLY A 128 -14.55 -3.48 10.41
CA GLY A 128 -14.99 -2.09 10.26
C GLY A 128 -14.08 -1.31 9.28
N LYS A 129 -13.84 -0.03 9.58
CA LYS A 129 -12.90 0.83 8.81
C LYS A 129 -11.47 0.54 9.23
N TYR A 130 -10.60 0.24 8.28
CA TYR A 130 -9.17 -0.02 8.54
C TYR A 130 -8.26 0.60 7.50
N ARG A 131 -6.99 0.82 7.86
CA ARG A 131 -5.94 1.26 6.93
C ARG A 131 -5.13 0.08 6.46
N ALA A 132 -5.08 -0.12 5.14
CA ALA A 132 -4.28 -1.17 4.50
C ALA A 132 -2.91 -0.66 4.02
N TYR A 133 -1.90 -1.52 4.20
CA TYR A 133 -0.53 -1.37 3.70
C TYR A 133 -0.03 -2.76 3.27
N VAL A 134 -0.61 -3.31 2.18
CA VAL A 134 -0.47 -4.72 1.84
C VAL A 134 0.13 -4.88 0.46
N LYS A 135 1.23 -5.62 0.35
CA LYS A 135 1.84 -6.10 -0.90
C LYS A 135 1.60 -7.58 -1.14
N ASN A 136 1.39 -8.34 -0.07
CA ASN A 136 1.16 -9.77 -0.12
C ASN A 136 -0.04 -10.13 0.75
N SER A 137 -1.12 -10.57 0.12
CA SER A 137 -2.35 -10.94 0.82
C SER A 137 -2.21 -12.21 1.66
N ASP A 138 -1.26 -13.09 1.32
CA ASP A 138 -1.04 -14.35 2.03
C ASP A 138 -0.29 -14.17 3.36
N GLN A 139 0.25 -12.98 3.61
CA GLN A 139 1.09 -12.67 4.78
C GLN A 139 0.63 -11.41 5.49
N MET A 140 -0.65 -11.27 5.71
CA MET A 140 -1.21 -10.09 6.38
C MET A 140 -1.28 -10.25 7.90
N LEU A 141 -1.01 -9.14 8.57
CA LEU A 141 -1.20 -8.95 9.98
C LEU A 141 -2.20 -7.82 10.23
N VAL A 142 -3.14 -8.04 11.13
CA VAL A 142 -4.11 -7.05 11.59
C VAL A 142 -3.71 -6.59 12.98
N VAL A 143 -3.52 -5.30 13.14
CA VAL A 143 -3.20 -4.67 14.42
C VAL A 143 -4.34 -3.71 14.78
N HIS A 144 -5.09 -4.07 15.80
CA HIS A 144 -6.12 -3.23 16.39
C HIS A 144 -5.50 -2.29 17.40
N THR A 145 -5.79 -1.00 17.29
CA THR A 145 -5.41 -0.03 18.29
C THR A 145 -6.66 0.64 18.85
N SER A 146 -6.52 1.34 19.97
CA SER A 146 -7.62 2.11 20.57
C SER A 146 -8.33 3.06 19.60
N ASN A 147 -7.64 3.55 18.56
CA ASN A 147 -8.15 4.55 17.65
C ASN A 147 -8.56 3.99 16.27
N ARG A 148 -7.88 2.96 15.78
CA ARG A 148 -8.10 2.41 14.43
C ARG A 148 -7.45 1.05 14.24
N THR A 149 -7.89 0.35 13.19
CA THR A 149 -7.29 -0.91 12.76
C THR A 149 -6.31 -0.66 11.60
N HIS A 150 -5.14 -1.31 11.68
CA HIS A 150 -4.12 -1.32 10.65
C HIS A 150 -3.94 -2.73 10.11
N VAL A 151 -3.91 -2.89 8.78
CA VAL A 151 -3.62 -4.16 8.11
C VAL A 151 -2.37 -3.96 7.26
N PHE A 152 -1.36 -4.78 7.43
CA PHE A 152 -0.14 -4.71 6.64
C PHE A 152 0.41 -6.10 6.37
N SER A 153 1.24 -6.23 5.33
CA SER A 153 1.92 -7.48 5.01
C SER A 153 3.40 -7.41 5.35
N CYS A 154 3.92 -8.52 5.89
CA CYS A 154 5.36 -8.67 6.12
C CYS A 154 5.76 -10.14 5.97
N GLU A 155 7.02 -10.39 5.60
CA GLU A 155 7.61 -11.71 5.71
C GLU A 155 7.66 -12.17 7.17
N ARG A 156 7.59 -13.48 7.42
CA ARG A 156 7.62 -14.05 8.77
C ARG A 156 6.57 -13.43 9.70
N ARG A 157 5.32 -13.25 9.19
CA ARG A 157 4.22 -12.62 9.94
C ARG A 157 3.98 -13.29 11.31
N ASP A 158 4.12 -14.62 11.38
CA ASP A 158 3.84 -15.38 12.60
C ASP A 158 4.91 -15.13 13.69
N GLU A 159 6.16 -14.90 13.28
CA GLU A 159 7.22 -14.46 14.19
C GLU A 159 6.93 -13.04 14.73
N LEU A 160 6.53 -12.12 13.86
CA LEU A 160 6.15 -10.78 14.28
C LEU A 160 4.91 -10.80 15.20
N LEU A 161 3.93 -11.67 14.91
CA LEU A 161 2.76 -11.87 15.76
C LEU A 161 3.18 -12.31 17.17
N THR A 162 4.02 -13.33 17.28
CA THR A 162 4.52 -13.85 18.56
C THR A 162 5.27 -12.77 19.35
N LEU A 163 6.18 -12.03 18.70
CA LEU A 163 6.92 -10.93 19.31
C LEU A 163 6.01 -9.80 19.81
N LEU A 164 4.96 -9.47 19.05
CA LEU A 164 3.98 -8.46 19.47
C LEU A 164 3.18 -8.94 20.68
N GLN A 165 2.71 -10.20 20.69
CA GLN A 165 1.97 -10.77 21.82
C GLN A 165 2.82 -10.81 23.10
N GLN A 166 4.10 -11.18 22.99
CA GLN A 166 5.04 -11.18 24.13
C GLN A 166 5.27 -9.78 24.71
N ARG A 167 5.24 -8.73 23.88
CA ARG A 167 5.45 -7.35 24.33
C ARG A 167 4.18 -6.63 24.79
N MET A 168 3.02 -7.22 24.54
CA MET A 168 1.72 -6.71 25.00
C MET A 168 1.29 -7.31 26.32
N SER A 169 1.88 -8.46 26.72
CA SER A 169 1.67 -9.10 28.02
C SER A 169 2.50 -8.44 29.11
#